data_11eb161b80a7bfad2ea766f699de4760
#
_entry.id   11eb161b80a7bfad2ea766f699de4760
#
_cell.length_a   1.000
_cell.length_b   1.000
_cell.length_c   1.000
_cell.angle_alpha   90.00
_cell.angle_beta   90.00
_cell.angle_gamma   90.00
#
_symmetry.space_group_name_H-M   'P 1'
#
loop_
_entity.id
_entity.type
_entity.pdbx_description
1 polymer ?
#
loop_
_entity_poly.entity_id
_entity_poly.type
_entity_poly.pdbx_seq_one_letter_code
_entity_poly.pdbx_strand_id
1 'polypeptide(L)'
;MTSSMTVNKARSSRAFRKDEMSIDKSVRKMSVRLTVDEFAFIVSMGIALNTQVAGYDIPNVVVYGISVFWIVVALSRTVSTRGPFNRGLKPLGIRFALPKMLILLYSYFLFVTGLSSSGHPGGFNQFIAVALPIASVYLYGKKTIDLVFYSCLVSFLFVVPYTCMIAGIGCLVAPIEAMFNSLAFNPFETHQFTFAAAFLSVYYLLIDCERGRGIKTIASLTMCFMGFKRIVLLAIVVVVVAHVIHSHLGKKAGAQIYSAGLFLLAVCCFVFVVLLYNGFISSWMSGHSLNVMGRNYYWQVTVDNSVFSPLYIGAGVNSLTHLFTTTYSYLHVGGVHCDILKYYYEIGFFGFLCWLGYFLVYLPAWIHKVCGEETFNAYVLITLFMFVLFFTDNVDIYYGSQLLFAAIPMVVWLKSRSSLEEGDENGTV
;
A
#
# COMPACT_ATOMS: atom_id res chain seq x y z
N MET A 1 -13.07 26.44 -59.88
CA MET A 1 -12.41 26.01 -58.61
C MET A 1 -13.28 26.30 -57.41
N THR A 2 -14.49 25.71 -57.26
CA THR A 2 -15.42 25.95 -56.13
C THR A 2 -16.30 24.75 -55.86
N SER A 3 -15.75 23.55 -55.70
CA SER A 3 -16.56 22.34 -55.39
C SER A 3 -15.99 21.40 -54.35
N SER A 4 -14.91 21.75 -53.64
CA SER A 4 -14.30 20.80 -52.66
C SER A 4 -14.47 21.17 -51.17
N MET A 5 -15.11 22.30 -50.86
CA MET A 5 -15.25 22.77 -49.45
C MET A 5 -16.51 22.32 -48.72
N THR A 6 -17.52 21.82 -49.42
CA THR A 6 -18.82 21.48 -48.82
C THR A 6 -18.92 20.04 -48.27
N VAL A 7 -18.05 19.13 -48.72
CA VAL A 7 -18.12 17.70 -48.34
C VAL A 7 -17.47 17.43 -46.97
N ASN A 8 -16.49 18.24 -46.54
CA ASN A 8 -15.81 18.01 -45.26
C ASN A 8 -16.59 18.48 -44.05
N LYS A 9 -17.52 19.42 -44.17
CA LYS A 9 -18.34 19.90 -43.06
C LYS A 9 -19.43 18.91 -42.61
N ALA A 10 -19.94 18.11 -43.57
CA ALA A 10 -20.98 17.10 -43.30
C ALA A 10 -20.41 15.81 -42.61
N ARG A 11 -19.12 15.50 -42.81
CA ARG A 11 -18.46 14.35 -42.14
C ARG A 11 -18.10 14.66 -40.69
N SER A 12 -17.69 15.89 -40.37
CA SER A 12 -17.38 16.32 -38.99
C SER A 12 -18.61 16.30 -38.08
N SER A 13 -19.79 16.75 -38.58
CA SER A 13 -21.00 16.77 -37.76
C SER A 13 -21.61 15.38 -37.50
N ARG A 14 -21.34 14.37 -38.38
CA ARG A 14 -21.77 12.98 -38.16
C ARG A 14 -20.90 12.22 -37.15
N ALA A 15 -19.61 12.53 -37.08
CA ALA A 15 -18.71 11.97 -36.09
C ALA A 15 -19.06 12.47 -34.68
N PHE A 16 -19.29 13.77 -34.53
CA PHE A 16 -19.67 14.36 -33.24
C PHE A 16 -21.01 13.82 -32.69
N ARG A 17 -22.01 13.61 -33.56
CA ARG A 17 -23.30 13.01 -33.14
C ARG A 17 -23.23 11.53 -32.79
N LYS A 18 -22.26 10.77 -33.34
CA LYS A 18 -22.03 9.36 -32.97
C LYS A 18 -21.40 9.23 -31.58
N ASP A 19 -20.53 10.15 -31.21
CA ASP A 19 -19.89 10.16 -29.90
C ASP A 19 -20.86 10.57 -28.77
N GLU A 20 -21.73 11.56 -28.99
CA GLU A 20 -22.79 11.89 -28.02
C GLU A 20 -23.79 10.74 -27.80
N MET A 21 -24.15 10.01 -28.86
CA MET A 21 -25.07 8.85 -28.76
C MET A 21 -24.40 7.63 -28.12
N SER A 22 -23.05 7.56 -28.12
CA SER A 22 -22.29 6.51 -27.44
C SER A 22 -22.15 6.78 -25.94
N ILE A 23 -22.08 8.03 -25.52
CA ILE A 23 -21.99 8.46 -24.13
C ILE A 23 -23.29 8.12 -23.37
N ASP A 24 -24.46 8.35 -24.00
CA ASP A 24 -25.76 8.08 -23.37
C ASP A 24 -26.04 6.57 -23.19
N LYS A 25 -25.50 5.71 -24.05
CA LYS A 25 -25.60 4.24 -23.89
C LYS A 25 -24.65 3.66 -22.83
N SER A 26 -23.54 4.35 -22.50
CA SER A 26 -22.56 3.88 -21.52
C SER A 26 -23.00 4.12 -20.07
N VAL A 27 -23.80 5.16 -19.83
CA VAL A 27 -24.32 5.48 -18.48
C VAL A 27 -25.39 4.48 -18.01
N ARG A 28 -26.06 3.79 -18.92
CA ARG A 28 -27.15 2.85 -18.59
C ARG A 28 -26.75 1.44 -18.13
N LYS A 29 -25.46 1.10 -18.03
CA LYS A 29 -25.01 -0.28 -17.70
C LYS A 29 -23.95 -0.37 -16.61
N MET A 30 -24.01 0.43 -15.58
CA MET A 30 -23.25 0.17 -14.34
C MET A 30 -24.12 -0.60 -13.32
N SER A 31 -24.65 -1.76 -13.69
CA SER A 31 -25.16 -2.70 -12.69
C SER A 31 -23.99 -3.53 -12.19
N VAL A 32 -23.43 -3.16 -11.06
CA VAL A 32 -22.45 -4.01 -10.34
C VAL A 32 -23.23 -5.20 -9.78
N ARG A 33 -23.16 -6.34 -10.45
CA ARG A 33 -23.68 -7.60 -9.89
C ARG A 33 -22.61 -8.17 -8.97
N LEU A 34 -22.82 -8.02 -7.67
CA LEU A 34 -21.99 -8.64 -6.65
C LEU A 34 -22.51 -10.05 -6.36
N THR A 35 -21.61 -11.00 -6.21
CA THR A 35 -21.92 -12.31 -5.64
C THR A 35 -22.01 -12.21 -4.12
N VAL A 36 -22.63 -13.20 -3.47
CA VAL A 36 -22.78 -13.20 -1.99
C VAL A 36 -21.43 -13.18 -1.30
N ASP A 37 -20.46 -13.90 -1.83
CA ASP A 37 -19.10 -13.94 -1.26
C ASP A 37 -18.32 -12.63 -1.50
N GLU A 38 -18.49 -11.97 -2.65
CA GLU A 38 -17.94 -10.61 -2.89
C GLU A 38 -18.54 -9.60 -1.90
N PHE A 39 -19.84 -9.66 -1.67
CA PHE A 39 -20.50 -8.80 -0.67
C PHE A 39 -20.00 -9.07 0.75
N ALA A 40 -19.90 -10.35 1.15
CA ALA A 40 -19.36 -10.75 2.45
C ALA A 40 -17.89 -10.27 2.62
N PHE A 41 -17.07 -10.34 1.56
CA PHE A 41 -15.71 -9.82 1.57
C PHE A 41 -15.70 -8.30 1.79
N ILE A 42 -16.53 -7.55 1.05
CA ILE A 42 -16.61 -6.08 1.18
C ILE A 42 -16.95 -5.67 2.61
N VAL A 43 -17.99 -6.27 3.19
CA VAL A 43 -18.44 -5.91 4.55
C VAL A 43 -17.39 -6.30 5.60
N SER A 44 -16.89 -7.52 5.56
CA SER A 44 -15.92 -8.00 6.55
C SER A 44 -14.59 -7.25 6.47
N MET A 45 -14.07 -6.99 5.26
CA MET A 45 -12.87 -6.18 5.09
C MET A 45 -13.11 -4.72 5.45
N GLY A 46 -14.32 -4.19 5.21
CA GLY A 46 -14.72 -2.86 5.70
C GLY A 46 -14.62 -2.74 7.22
N ILE A 47 -15.02 -3.77 7.95
CA ILE A 47 -14.84 -3.84 9.42
C ILE A 47 -13.34 -3.92 9.76
N ALA A 48 -12.61 -4.80 9.08
CA ALA A 48 -11.19 -5.02 9.36
C ALA A 48 -10.29 -3.80 9.07
N LEU A 49 -10.67 -2.91 8.16
CA LEU A 49 -9.95 -1.67 7.87
C LEU A 49 -10.18 -0.57 8.95
N ASN A 50 -11.12 -0.76 9.86
CA ASN A 50 -11.39 0.15 10.97
C ASN A 50 -10.80 -0.42 12.25
N THR A 51 -9.56 -0.10 12.57
CA THR A 51 -8.96 -0.47 13.87
C THR A 51 -9.43 0.42 15.01
N GLN A 52 -9.86 1.63 14.69
CA GLN A 52 -10.41 2.59 15.66
C GLN A 52 -11.60 3.31 15.04
N VAL A 53 -12.69 3.39 15.75
CA VAL A 53 -13.87 4.17 15.37
C VAL A 53 -14.25 5.07 16.54
N ALA A 54 -14.14 6.38 16.34
CA ALA A 54 -14.49 7.40 17.34
C ALA A 54 -13.88 7.16 18.74
N GLY A 55 -12.62 6.71 18.79
CA GLY A 55 -11.89 6.45 20.03
C GLY A 55 -12.08 5.05 20.62
N TYR A 56 -12.88 4.19 19.97
CA TYR A 56 -13.00 2.78 20.36
C TYR A 56 -12.12 1.90 19.48
N ASP A 57 -11.24 1.13 20.11
CA ASP A 57 -10.41 0.15 19.41
C ASP A 57 -11.22 -1.10 19.04
N ILE A 58 -11.17 -1.50 17.78
CA ILE A 58 -11.66 -2.81 17.37
C ILE A 58 -10.63 -3.84 17.81
N PRO A 59 -11.02 -4.89 18.57
CA PRO A 59 -10.09 -5.89 19.04
C PRO A 59 -9.33 -6.54 17.87
N ASN A 60 -8.01 -6.60 17.97
CA ASN A 60 -7.15 -7.21 16.96
C ASN A 60 -7.57 -8.64 16.59
N VAL A 61 -8.17 -9.38 17.55
CA VAL A 61 -8.68 -10.73 17.30
C VAL A 61 -9.77 -10.76 16.23
N VAL A 62 -10.62 -9.74 16.14
CA VAL A 62 -11.67 -9.63 15.10
C VAL A 62 -11.02 -9.44 13.74
N VAL A 63 -10.07 -8.53 13.67
CA VAL A 63 -9.34 -8.19 12.46
C VAL A 63 -8.55 -9.39 11.93
N TYR A 64 -7.85 -10.09 12.82
CA TYR A 64 -7.13 -11.32 12.47
C TYR A 64 -8.07 -12.45 12.09
N GLY A 65 -9.18 -12.60 12.81
CA GLY A 65 -10.20 -13.60 12.51
C GLY A 65 -10.77 -13.46 11.10
N ILE A 66 -11.11 -12.23 10.69
CA ILE A 66 -11.56 -11.93 9.32
C ILE A 66 -10.49 -12.30 8.29
N SER A 67 -9.25 -11.91 8.53
CA SER A 67 -8.15 -12.18 7.61
C SER A 67 -7.87 -13.68 7.45
N VAL A 68 -7.83 -14.41 8.56
CA VAL A 68 -7.65 -15.88 8.57
C VAL A 68 -8.82 -16.57 7.88
N PHE A 69 -10.06 -16.12 8.12
CA PHE A 69 -11.23 -16.67 7.45
C PHE A 69 -11.08 -16.63 5.91
N TRP A 70 -10.69 -15.49 5.33
CA TRP A 70 -10.52 -15.38 3.89
C TRP A 70 -9.33 -16.17 3.35
N ILE A 71 -8.27 -16.31 4.13
CA ILE A 71 -7.14 -17.22 3.79
C ILE A 71 -7.63 -18.66 3.75
N VAL A 72 -8.41 -19.11 4.73
CA VAL A 72 -8.97 -20.47 4.78
C VAL A 72 -9.96 -20.70 3.64
N VAL A 73 -10.81 -19.75 3.30
CA VAL A 73 -11.71 -19.83 2.14
C VAL A 73 -10.92 -19.99 0.84
N ALA A 74 -9.83 -19.23 0.67
CA ALA A 74 -8.97 -19.38 -0.50
C ALA A 74 -8.31 -20.78 -0.56
N LEU A 75 -7.78 -21.25 0.55
CA LEU A 75 -7.18 -22.58 0.64
C LEU A 75 -8.20 -23.70 0.35
N SER A 76 -9.41 -23.62 0.90
CA SER A 76 -10.46 -24.61 0.65
C SER A 76 -10.86 -24.67 -0.83
N ARG A 77 -10.92 -23.52 -1.50
CA ARG A 77 -11.19 -23.47 -2.95
C ARG A 77 -10.03 -24.05 -3.78
N THR A 78 -8.77 -23.87 -3.35
CA THR A 78 -7.61 -24.47 -4.06
C THR A 78 -7.63 -25.98 -4.00
N VAL A 79 -8.06 -26.55 -2.90
CA VAL A 79 -8.16 -28.03 -2.74
C VAL A 79 -9.34 -28.60 -3.52
N SER A 80 -10.46 -27.87 -3.57
CA SER A 80 -11.70 -28.34 -4.21
C SER A 80 -11.72 -28.20 -5.73
N THR A 81 -11.01 -27.22 -6.28
CA THR A 81 -10.96 -27.01 -7.73
C THR A 81 -9.54 -27.16 -8.23
N ARG A 82 -9.31 -28.04 -9.24
CA ARG A 82 -8.15 -27.95 -10.12
C ARG A 82 -8.25 -26.67 -10.98
N GLY A 83 -8.67 -25.56 -10.34
CA GLY A 83 -8.81 -24.26 -10.98
C GLY A 83 -7.48 -23.82 -11.58
N PRO A 84 -7.49 -23.03 -12.62
CA PRO A 84 -6.28 -22.47 -13.22
C PRO A 84 -5.70 -21.41 -12.28
N PHE A 85 -5.08 -21.88 -11.18
CA PHE A 85 -4.13 -21.03 -10.47
C PHE A 85 -3.01 -20.77 -11.47
N ASN A 86 -3.24 -19.74 -12.21
CA ASN A 86 -2.57 -19.43 -13.44
C ASN A 86 -1.07 -19.48 -13.22
N ARG A 87 -0.37 -20.32 -14.00
CA ARG A 87 1.07 -20.61 -13.87
C ARG A 87 1.96 -19.37 -13.70
N GLY A 88 1.46 -18.20 -14.00
CA GLY A 88 2.13 -16.91 -13.87
C GLY A 88 1.86 -16.15 -12.57
N LEU A 89 0.66 -16.24 -11.97
CA LEU A 89 0.34 -15.52 -10.71
C LEU A 89 1.09 -16.12 -9.51
N LYS A 90 1.23 -17.45 -9.50
CA LYS A 90 1.94 -18.19 -8.43
C LYS A 90 3.38 -17.70 -8.23
N PRO A 91 4.24 -17.55 -9.27
CA PRO A 91 5.58 -17.02 -9.09
C PRO A 91 5.61 -15.61 -8.52
N LEU A 92 4.72 -14.72 -8.95
CA LEU A 92 4.66 -13.34 -8.46
C LEU A 92 4.24 -13.29 -6.99
N GLY A 93 3.18 -14.02 -6.61
CA GLY A 93 2.74 -14.14 -5.21
C GLY A 93 3.83 -14.69 -4.29
N ILE A 94 4.55 -15.75 -4.72
CA ILE A 94 5.67 -16.32 -3.95
C ILE A 94 6.78 -15.26 -3.76
N ARG A 95 7.08 -14.43 -4.77
CA ARG A 95 8.09 -13.38 -4.66
C ARG A 95 7.74 -12.30 -3.64
N PHE A 96 6.47 -11.93 -3.53
CA PHE A 96 6.03 -11.02 -2.46
C PHE A 96 6.07 -11.69 -1.07
N ALA A 97 5.79 -12.99 -1.00
CA ALA A 97 5.79 -13.75 0.26
C ALA A 97 7.19 -14.02 0.79
N LEU A 98 8.14 -14.33 -0.09
CA LEU A 98 9.46 -14.85 0.27
C LEU A 98 10.23 -14.00 1.29
N PRO A 99 10.36 -12.67 1.16
CA PRO A 99 11.13 -11.88 2.14
C PRO A 99 10.52 -11.95 3.52
N LYS A 100 9.19 -11.84 3.62
CA LYS A 100 8.49 -11.90 4.91
C LYS A 100 8.62 -13.28 5.55
N MET A 101 8.54 -14.34 4.77
CA MET A 101 8.76 -15.71 5.26
C MET A 101 10.18 -15.92 5.75
N LEU A 102 11.18 -15.39 5.04
CA LEU A 102 12.58 -15.45 5.47
C LEU A 102 12.82 -14.67 6.76
N ILE A 103 12.22 -13.48 6.88
CA ILE A 103 12.27 -12.67 8.09
C ILE A 103 11.64 -13.41 9.27
N LEU A 104 10.51 -14.09 9.07
CA LEU A 104 9.87 -14.90 10.10
C LEU A 104 10.72 -16.10 10.54
N LEU A 105 11.30 -16.82 9.59
CA LEU A 105 12.21 -17.94 9.89
C LEU A 105 13.45 -17.46 10.64
N TYR A 106 14.00 -16.33 10.22
CA TYR A 106 15.14 -15.70 10.90
C TYR A 106 14.78 -15.28 12.33
N SER A 107 13.62 -14.64 12.53
CA SER A 107 13.13 -14.27 13.85
C SER A 107 12.93 -15.48 14.77
N TYR A 108 12.36 -16.55 14.21
CA TYR A 108 12.21 -17.81 14.95
C TYR A 108 13.57 -18.42 15.34
N PHE A 109 14.56 -18.37 14.44
CA PHE A 109 15.93 -18.81 14.76
C PHE A 109 16.53 -18.01 15.91
N LEU A 110 16.44 -16.65 15.87
CA LEU A 110 16.92 -15.79 16.95
C LEU A 110 16.22 -16.10 18.29
N PHE A 111 14.91 -16.39 18.25
CA PHE A 111 14.15 -16.74 19.44
C PHE A 111 14.63 -18.08 20.05
N VAL A 112 14.74 -19.13 19.25
CA VAL A 112 15.15 -20.47 19.71
C VAL A 112 16.59 -20.48 20.23
N THR A 113 17.47 -19.67 19.65
CA THR A 113 18.87 -19.53 20.10
C THR A 113 19.05 -18.60 21.29
N GLY A 114 17.98 -17.96 21.78
CA GLY A 114 18.04 -17.01 22.88
C GLY A 114 18.70 -15.67 22.53
N LEU A 115 18.86 -15.40 21.24
CA LEU A 115 19.44 -14.14 20.73
C LEU A 115 18.38 -13.05 20.48
N SER A 116 17.09 -13.40 20.52
CA SER A 116 15.99 -12.45 20.40
C SER A 116 15.76 -11.72 21.73
N SER A 117 15.59 -10.40 21.67
CA SER A 117 15.20 -9.61 22.84
C SER A 117 13.68 -9.63 23.11
N SER A 118 12.87 -10.18 22.20
CA SER A 118 11.43 -10.38 22.39
C SER A 118 11.15 -11.69 23.13
N GLY A 119 10.19 -11.69 24.05
CA GLY A 119 9.77 -12.89 24.78
C GLY A 119 9.00 -13.91 23.92
N HIS A 120 8.84 -13.68 22.62
CA HIS A 120 8.13 -14.55 21.68
C HIS A 120 8.67 -14.34 20.25
N PRO A 121 8.54 -15.34 19.34
CA PRO A 121 9.10 -15.24 17.99
C PRO A 121 8.46 -14.18 17.10
N GLY A 122 7.36 -13.53 17.52
CA GLY A 122 6.60 -12.59 16.71
C GLY A 122 5.99 -13.25 15.47
N GLY A 123 5.25 -12.50 14.67
CA GLY A 123 5.06 -12.94 13.31
C GLY A 123 3.65 -13.17 12.78
N PHE A 124 2.63 -13.23 13.63
CA PHE A 124 1.26 -13.47 13.11
C PHE A 124 0.80 -12.37 12.14
N ASN A 125 1.09 -11.11 12.45
CA ASN A 125 0.83 -9.98 11.56
C ASN A 125 1.59 -10.11 10.23
N GLN A 126 2.84 -10.55 10.27
CA GLN A 126 3.67 -10.76 9.09
C GLN A 126 3.11 -11.88 8.21
N PHE A 127 2.61 -12.96 8.83
CA PHE A 127 1.95 -14.04 8.10
C PHE A 127 0.68 -13.55 7.38
N ILE A 128 -0.18 -12.80 8.05
CA ILE A 128 -1.38 -12.21 7.44
C ILE A 128 -1.01 -11.27 6.29
N ALA A 129 -0.01 -10.42 6.49
CA ALA A 129 0.47 -9.49 5.47
C ALA A 129 0.94 -10.18 4.18
N VAL A 130 1.36 -11.43 4.27
CA VAL A 130 1.76 -12.27 3.14
C VAL A 130 0.59 -13.03 2.53
N ALA A 131 -0.19 -13.68 3.37
CA ALA A 131 -1.19 -14.64 2.92
C ALA A 131 -2.47 -13.98 2.39
N LEU A 132 -2.90 -12.88 3.02
CA LEU A 132 -4.15 -12.20 2.65
C LEU A 132 -4.14 -11.60 1.23
N PRO A 133 -3.08 -10.92 0.75
CA PRO A 133 -3.01 -10.45 -0.63
C PRO A 133 -3.12 -11.58 -1.64
N ILE A 134 -2.37 -12.65 -1.42
CA ILE A 134 -2.36 -13.83 -2.31
C ILE A 134 -3.74 -14.49 -2.32
N ALA A 135 -4.34 -14.68 -1.16
CA ALA A 135 -5.68 -15.25 -1.00
C ALA A 135 -6.74 -14.39 -1.71
N SER A 136 -6.71 -13.08 -1.53
CA SER A 136 -7.66 -12.15 -2.11
C SER A 136 -7.58 -12.12 -3.64
N VAL A 137 -6.36 -12.04 -4.19
CA VAL A 137 -6.18 -12.06 -5.65
C VAL A 137 -6.50 -13.45 -6.22
N TYR A 138 -6.25 -14.53 -5.48
CA TYR A 138 -6.65 -15.85 -5.88
C TYR A 138 -8.19 -16.00 -5.97
N LEU A 139 -8.93 -15.48 -4.98
CA LEU A 139 -10.39 -15.58 -4.94
C LEU A 139 -11.08 -14.71 -6.00
N TYR A 140 -10.60 -13.48 -6.18
CA TYR A 140 -11.32 -12.44 -6.91
C TYR A 140 -10.59 -11.92 -8.15
N GLY A 141 -9.36 -12.34 -8.39
CA GLY A 141 -8.59 -11.97 -9.58
C GLY A 141 -8.52 -10.46 -9.80
N LYS A 142 -8.89 -10.02 -10.99
CA LYS A 142 -8.88 -8.60 -11.40
C LYS A 142 -9.79 -7.70 -10.57
N LYS A 143 -10.82 -8.25 -9.95
CA LYS A 143 -11.78 -7.48 -9.13
C LYS A 143 -11.25 -7.14 -7.74
N THR A 144 -10.14 -7.73 -7.30
CA THR A 144 -9.63 -7.59 -5.91
C THR A 144 -9.51 -6.14 -5.46
N ILE A 145 -8.92 -5.28 -6.28
CA ILE A 145 -8.72 -3.86 -5.92
C ILE A 145 -10.06 -3.12 -5.81
N ASP A 146 -10.99 -3.41 -6.71
CA ASP A 146 -12.33 -2.83 -6.65
C ASP A 146 -13.10 -3.28 -5.40
N LEU A 147 -12.98 -4.56 -5.00
CA LEU A 147 -13.61 -5.04 -3.77
C LEU A 147 -13.01 -4.38 -2.53
N VAL A 148 -11.69 -4.18 -2.48
CA VAL A 148 -11.05 -3.41 -1.40
C VAL A 148 -11.49 -1.95 -1.42
N PHE A 149 -11.65 -1.34 -2.60
CA PHE A 149 -12.20 0.02 -2.72
C PHE A 149 -13.63 0.09 -2.14
N TYR A 150 -14.51 -0.84 -2.49
CA TYR A 150 -15.85 -0.88 -1.93
C TYR A 150 -15.83 -1.16 -0.41
N SER A 151 -14.89 -1.96 0.08
CA SER A 151 -14.68 -2.14 1.52
C SER A 151 -14.31 -0.83 2.23
N CYS A 152 -13.39 -0.05 1.66
CA CYS A 152 -13.06 1.28 2.15
C CYS A 152 -14.26 2.23 2.09
N LEU A 153 -15.05 2.18 1.02
CA LEU A 153 -16.23 3.03 0.85
C LEU A 153 -17.30 2.69 1.89
N VAL A 154 -17.60 1.42 2.12
CA VAL A 154 -18.54 0.97 3.17
C VAL A 154 -18.05 1.41 4.54
N SER A 155 -16.77 1.23 4.82
CA SER A 155 -16.12 1.69 6.04
C SER A 155 -16.30 3.20 6.23
N PHE A 156 -16.01 3.99 5.22
CA PHE A 156 -16.15 5.44 5.22
C PHE A 156 -17.59 5.90 5.46
N LEU A 157 -18.53 5.30 4.74
CA LEU A 157 -19.96 5.59 4.87
C LEU A 157 -20.54 5.23 6.26
N PHE A 158 -19.87 4.36 7.00
CA PHE A 158 -20.22 4.06 8.38
C PHE A 158 -19.51 4.99 9.36
N VAL A 159 -18.20 5.18 9.23
CA VAL A 159 -17.37 5.95 10.18
C VAL A 159 -17.76 7.42 10.21
N VAL A 160 -18.02 8.04 9.05
CA VAL A 160 -18.30 9.48 9.00
C VAL A 160 -19.61 9.84 9.73
N PRO A 161 -20.77 9.23 9.42
CA PRO A 161 -22.00 9.52 10.15
C PRO A 161 -21.89 9.18 11.64
N TYR A 162 -21.26 8.05 12.00
CA TYR A 162 -21.09 7.62 13.38
C TYR A 162 -20.23 8.63 14.18
N THR A 163 -19.13 9.09 13.60
CA THR A 163 -18.29 10.12 14.22
C THR A 163 -19.04 11.45 14.36
N CYS A 164 -19.82 11.84 13.36
CA CYS A 164 -20.66 13.05 13.43
C CYS A 164 -21.76 12.95 14.51
N MET A 165 -22.30 11.77 14.76
CA MET A 165 -23.26 11.54 15.85
C MET A 165 -22.64 11.73 17.22
N ILE A 166 -21.38 11.32 17.41
CA ILE A 166 -20.68 11.40 18.70
C ILE A 166 -20.05 12.78 18.92
N ALA A 167 -19.30 13.29 17.92
CA ALA A 167 -18.51 14.51 18.02
C ALA A 167 -19.23 15.77 17.49
N GLY A 168 -20.44 15.61 16.94
CA GLY A 168 -21.18 16.69 16.27
C GLY A 168 -20.70 16.95 14.84
N ILE A 169 -21.54 17.62 14.04
CA ILE A 169 -21.27 17.89 12.61
C ILE A 169 -20.00 18.75 12.42
N GLY A 170 -19.61 19.57 13.42
CA GLY A 170 -18.38 20.36 13.38
C GLY A 170 -17.11 19.53 13.16
N CYS A 171 -17.11 18.23 13.48
CA CYS A 171 -15.96 17.36 13.23
C CYS A 171 -15.59 17.24 11.73
N LEU A 172 -16.50 17.53 10.81
CA LEU A 172 -16.21 17.52 9.37
C LEU A 172 -15.15 18.55 8.95
N VAL A 173 -14.92 19.59 9.76
CA VAL A 173 -13.88 20.59 9.54
C VAL A 173 -12.52 20.16 10.09
N ALA A 174 -12.49 19.18 11.00
CA ALA A 174 -11.27 18.75 11.66
C ALA A 174 -10.11 18.35 10.71
N PRO A 175 -10.32 17.71 9.54
CA PRO A 175 -9.25 17.46 8.59
C PRO A 175 -8.61 18.73 8.05
N ILE A 176 -9.40 19.80 7.86
CA ILE A 176 -8.91 21.11 7.42
C ILE A 176 -8.12 21.77 8.55
N GLU A 177 -8.62 21.73 9.77
CA GLU A 177 -7.89 22.24 10.96
C GLU A 177 -6.56 21.53 11.14
N ALA A 178 -6.53 20.21 11.02
CA ALA A 178 -5.30 19.41 11.10
C ALA A 178 -4.28 19.74 10.00
N MET A 179 -4.73 20.28 8.87
CA MET A 179 -3.85 20.76 7.80
C MET A 179 -3.00 21.96 8.24
N PHE A 180 -3.61 22.89 8.97
CA PHE A 180 -2.96 24.14 9.41
C PHE A 180 -2.40 24.05 10.84
N ASN A 181 -2.96 23.19 11.68
CA ASN A 181 -2.53 23.01 13.06
C ASN A 181 -2.11 21.56 13.30
N SER A 182 -0.81 21.34 13.56
CA SER A 182 -0.27 19.99 13.78
C SER A 182 -0.73 19.32 15.08
N LEU A 183 -1.31 20.09 15.99
CA LEU A 183 -1.85 19.61 17.27
C LEU A 183 -3.37 19.39 17.23
N ALA A 184 -4.04 19.77 16.14
CA ALA A 184 -5.47 19.56 16.00
C ALA A 184 -5.78 18.06 15.89
N PHE A 185 -6.70 17.59 16.70
CA PHE A 185 -7.19 16.22 16.68
C PHE A 185 -8.13 16.02 15.50
N ASN A 186 -7.84 15.01 14.66
CA ASN A 186 -8.73 14.60 13.59
C ASN A 186 -9.42 13.27 13.98
N PRO A 187 -10.74 13.28 14.28
CA PRO A 187 -11.47 12.10 14.70
C PRO A 187 -11.66 11.05 13.60
N PHE A 188 -11.39 11.41 12.33
CA PHE A 188 -11.44 10.48 11.19
C PHE A 188 -10.08 9.83 10.90
N GLU A 189 -9.04 10.19 11.62
CA GLU A 189 -7.71 9.62 11.44
C GLU A 189 -7.69 8.18 11.94
N THR A 190 -7.96 7.24 11.04
CA THR A 190 -7.73 5.82 11.26
C THR A 190 -6.57 5.37 10.38
N HIS A 191 -5.52 4.84 10.98
CA HIS A 191 -4.28 4.56 10.27
C HIS A 191 -4.48 3.58 9.10
N GLN A 192 -5.13 2.43 9.34
CA GLN A 192 -5.30 1.42 8.29
C GLN A 192 -6.16 1.91 7.13
N PHE A 193 -7.28 2.54 7.44
CA PHE A 193 -8.20 3.08 6.45
C PHE A 193 -7.56 4.17 5.59
N THR A 194 -6.90 5.15 6.24
CA THR A 194 -6.27 6.28 5.53
C THR A 194 -5.19 5.82 4.56
N PHE A 195 -4.33 4.89 4.99
CA PHE A 195 -3.31 4.36 4.10
C PHE A 195 -3.89 3.50 2.97
N ALA A 196 -4.89 2.66 3.25
CA ALA A 196 -5.57 1.90 2.21
C ALA A 196 -6.22 2.82 1.16
N ALA A 197 -6.94 3.86 1.59
CA ALA A 197 -7.53 4.87 0.70
C ALA A 197 -6.45 5.59 -0.14
N ALA A 198 -5.29 5.85 0.43
CA ALA A 198 -4.17 6.48 -0.26
C ALA A 198 -3.56 5.57 -1.34
N PHE A 199 -3.35 4.28 -1.07
CA PHE A 199 -2.94 3.29 -2.08
C PHE A 199 -3.95 3.21 -3.23
N LEU A 200 -5.25 3.20 -2.91
CA LEU A 200 -6.32 3.22 -3.91
C LEU A 200 -6.31 4.52 -4.73
N SER A 201 -6.01 5.65 -4.10
CA SER A 201 -5.86 6.94 -4.82
C SER A 201 -4.73 6.86 -5.85
N VAL A 202 -3.57 6.34 -5.48
CA VAL A 202 -2.44 6.15 -6.40
C VAL A 202 -2.82 5.19 -7.52
N TYR A 203 -3.48 4.08 -7.20
CA TYR A 203 -3.91 3.08 -8.19
C TYR A 203 -4.87 3.67 -9.22
N TYR A 204 -5.99 4.28 -8.80
CA TYR A 204 -6.98 4.81 -9.73
C TYR A 204 -6.53 6.09 -10.45
N LEU A 205 -5.64 6.88 -9.85
CA LEU A 205 -5.12 8.08 -10.48
C LEU A 205 -4.09 7.77 -11.57
N LEU A 206 -3.15 6.85 -11.31
CA LEU A 206 -1.93 6.70 -12.11
C LEU A 206 -1.80 5.34 -12.81
N ILE A 207 -2.45 4.29 -12.31
CA ILE A 207 -2.20 2.92 -12.78
C ILE A 207 -3.39 2.37 -13.55
N ASP A 208 -4.62 2.52 -13.01
CA ASP A 208 -5.82 2.00 -13.66
C ASP A 208 -6.21 2.84 -14.88
N CYS A 209 -6.54 2.16 -16.00
CA CYS A 209 -6.96 2.81 -17.24
C CYS A 209 -8.44 2.55 -17.58
N GLU A 210 -9.20 1.90 -16.68
CA GLU A 210 -10.58 1.51 -16.96
C GLU A 210 -11.56 2.71 -16.90
N ARG A 211 -12.70 2.52 -17.58
CA ARG A 211 -13.80 3.50 -17.53
C ARG A 211 -14.35 3.59 -16.10
N GLY A 212 -14.65 4.82 -15.65
CA GLY A 212 -15.15 5.07 -14.28
C GLY A 212 -14.07 5.29 -13.23
N ARG A 213 -12.77 5.14 -13.58
CA ARG A 213 -11.66 5.41 -12.67
C ARG A 213 -11.73 6.79 -12.01
N GLY A 214 -12.20 7.81 -12.73
CA GLY A 214 -12.28 9.19 -12.20
C GLY A 214 -13.15 9.31 -10.95
N ILE A 215 -14.31 8.65 -10.91
CA ILE A 215 -15.18 8.62 -9.72
C ILE A 215 -14.48 7.91 -8.57
N LYS A 216 -13.85 6.75 -8.83
CA LYS A 216 -13.10 5.99 -7.82
C LYS A 216 -11.89 6.78 -7.32
N THR A 217 -11.21 7.53 -8.20
CA THR A 217 -10.11 8.43 -7.82
C THR A 217 -10.60 9.52 -6.87
N ILE A 218 -11.67 10.23 -7.23
CA ILE A 218 -12.23 11.30 -6.39
C ILE A 218 -12.66 10.74 -5.04
N ALA A 219 -13.39 9.61 -5.03
CA ALA A 219 -13.81 8.96 -3.80
C ALA A 219 -12.63 8.54 -2.91
N SER A 220 -11.59 7.93 -3.49
CA SER A 220 -10.40 7.52 -2.75
C SER A 220 -9.62 8.72 -2.20
N LEU A 221 -9.48 9.79 -2.97
CA LEU A 221 -8.85 11.04 -2.51
C LEU A 221 -9.66 11.69 -1.39
N THR A 222 -11.00 11.70 -1.49
CA THR A 222 -11.87 12.21 -0.42
C THR A 222 -11.71 11.41 0.86
N MET A 223 -11.72 10.08 0.77
CA MET A 223 -11.48 9.19 1.92
C MET A 223 -10.10 9.42 2.54
N CYS A 224 -9.07 9.55 1.70
CA CYS A 224 -7.70 9.86 2.12
C CYS A 224 -7.61 11.23 2.80
N PHE A 225 -8.26 12.26 2.25
CA PHE A 225 -8.28 13.62 2.80
C PHE A 225 -8.99 13.66 4.15
N MET A 226 -10.11 12.97 4.31
CA MET A 226 -10.81 12.90 5.60
C MET A 226 -9.94 12.28 6.70
N GLY A 227 -9.19 11.23 6.39
CA GLY A 227 -8.24 10.63 7.32
C GLY A 227 -6.98 11.46 7.57
N PHE A 228 -6.74 12.46 6.84
CA PHE A 228 -5.63 13.42 6.75
C PHE A 228 -4.31 13.03 7.45
N LYS A 229 -3.37 12.51 6.67
CA LYS A 229 -1.96 12.34 7.09
C LYS A 229 -1.03 13.10 6.12
N ARG A 230 -0.26 14.05 6.64
CA ARG A 230 0.64 14.90 5.84
C ARG A 230 1.61 14.09 4.99
N ILE A 231 2.19 13.03 5.57
CA ILE A 231 3.15 12.17 4.86
C ILE A 231 2.50 11.45 3.67
N VAL A 232 1.22 11.11 3.77
CA VAL A 232 0.46 10.48 2.68
C VAL A 232 0.32 11.43 1.50
N LEU A 233 -0.01 12.70 1.76
CA LEU A 233 -0.10 13.71 0.71
C LEU A 233 1.26 13.95 0.03
N LEU A 234 2.33 14.04 0.82
CA LEU A 234 3.69 14.13 0.29
C LEU A 234 4.02 12.92 -0.59
N ALA A 235 3.71 11.70 -0.13
CA ALA A 235 3.96 10.47 -0.89
C ALA A 235 3.18 10.46 -2.21
N ILE A 236 1.91 10.88 -2.23
CA ILE A 236 1.13 11.02 -3.48
C ILE A 236 1.81 12.00 -4.43
N VAL A 237 2.24 13.17 -3.94
CA VAL A 237 2.93 14.18 -4.78
C VAL A 237 4.21 13.60 -5.37
N VAL A 238 5.04 12.94 -4.57
CA VAL A 238 6.30 12.32 -5.03
C VAL A 238 6.01 11.30 -6.15
N VAL A 239 4.99 10.45 -5.97
CA VAL A 239 4.63 9.43 -6.96
C VAL A 239 4.04 10.04 -8.23
N VAL A 240 3.22 11.09 -8.11
CA VAL A 240 2.70 11.84 -9.28
C VAL A 240 3.84 12.47 -10.06
N VAL A 241 4.79 13.13 -9.39
CA VAL A 241 5.97 13.71 -10.05
C VAL A 241 6.80 12.62 -10.76
N ALA A 242 7.06 11.49 -10.10
CA ALA A 242 7.77 10.36 -10.71
C ALA A 242 7.04 9.83 -11.95
N HIS A 243 5.70 9.69 -11.88
CA HIS A 243 4.88 9.26 -13.01
C HIS A 243 4.92 10.27 -14.18
N VAL A 244 4.81 11.56 -13.90
CA VAL A 244 4.89 12.63 -14.91
C VAL A 244 6.26 12.61 -15.59
N ILE A 245 7.35 12.52 -14.84
CA ILE A 245 8.70 12.40 -15.42
C ILE A 245 8.78 11.16 -16.33
N HIS A 246 8.32 10.00 -15.84
CA HIS A 246 8.32 8.76 -16.64
C HIS A 246 7.50 8.89 -17.91
N SER A 247 6.31 9.49 -17.86
CA SER A 247 5.40 9.62 -19.02
C SER A 247 5.95 10.51 -20.15
N HIS A 248 6.86 11.44 -19.84
CA HIS A 248 7.53 12.30 -20.83
C HIS A 248 8.75 11.63 -21.48
N LEU A 249 9.16 10.48 -21.00
CA LEU A 249 10.30 9.74 -21.51
C LEU A 249 9.85 8.56 -22.36
N GLY A 250 10.66 8.18 -23.35
CA GLY A 250 10.40 6.94 -24.07
C GLY A 250 10.51 5.72 -23.13
N LYS A 251 9.79 4.63 -23.45
CA LYS A 251 9.68 3.42 -22.60
C LYS A 251 11.01 2.96 -21.99
N LYS A 252 12.06 2.82 -22.81
CA LYS A 252 13.38 2.37 -22.35
C LYS A 252 14.01 3.33 -21.34
N ALA A 253 13.97 4.64 -21.62
CA ALA A 253 14.53 5.66 -20.72
C ALA A 253 13.71 5.75 -19.42
N GLY A 254 12.39 5.65 -19.51
CA GLY A 254 11.48 5.62 -18.37
C GLY A 254 11.79 4.46 -17.43
N ALA A 255 11.94 3.24 -17.94
CA ALA A 255 12.29 2.07 -17.13
C ALA A 255 13.67 2.19 -16.46
N GLN A 256 14.65 2.79 -17.15
CA GLN A 256 15.98 3.05 -16.57
C GLN A 256 15.91 4.07 -15.42
N ILE A 257 15.15 5.16 -15.59
CA ILE A 257 14.97 6.18 -14.55
C ILE A 257 14.24 5.60 -13.34
N TYR A 258 13.22 4.78 -13.54
CA TYR A 258 12.55 4.11 -12.44
C TYR A 258 13.48 3.17 -11.67
N SER A 259 14.29 2.38 -12.38
CA SER A 259 15.28 1.50 -11.74
C SER A 259 16.36 2.29 -10.98
N ALA A 260 16.86 3.38 -11.57
CA ALA A 260 17.81 4.27 -10.92
C ALA A 260 17.19 4.98 -9.69
N GLY A 261 15.91 5.40 -9.79
CA GLY A 261 15.17 5.99 -8.69
C GLY A 261 15.00 5.05 -7.50
N LEU A 262 14.67 3.78 -7.75
CA LEU A 262 14.58 2.76 -6.69
C LEU A 262 15.94 2.46 -6.06
N PHE A 263 16.99 2.40 -6.87
CA PHE A 263 18.36 2.23 -6.34
C PHE A 263 18.77 3.43 -5.46
N LEU A 264 18.50 4.66 -5.91
CA LEU A 264 18.74 5.87 -5.12
C LEU A 264 17.94 5.85 -3.81
N LEU A 265 16.68 5.41 -3.86
CA LEU A 265 15.85 5.23 -2.67
C LEU A 265 16.46 4.23 -1.69
N ALA A 266 17.03 3.11 -2.16
CA ALA A 266 17.75 2.17 -1.30
C ALA A 266 18.96 2.83 -0.60
N VAL A 267 19.72 3.62 -1.35
CA VAL A 267 20.83 4.41 -0.80
C VAL A 267 20.33 5.43 0.22
N CYS A 268 19.24 6.15 -0.08
CA CYS A 268 18.64 7.10 0.86
C CYS A 268 18.19 6.44 2.17
N CYS A 269 17.54 5.26 2.09
CA CYS A 269 17.13 4.50 3.28
C CYS A 269 18.34 4.09 4.12
N PHE A 270 19.41 3.62 3.49
CA PHE A 270 20.64 3.25 4.19
C PHE A 270 21.31 4.47 4.85
N VAL A 271 21.50 5.56 4.08
CA VAL A 271 22.09 6.80 4.58
C VAL A 271 21.26 7.39 5.72
N PHE A 272 19.94 7.33 5.63
CA PHE A 272 19.04 7.78 6.70
C PHE A 272 19.33 7.07 8.03
N VAL A 273 19.48 5.74 8.01
CA VAL A 273 19.86 4.97 9.20
C VAL A 273 21.24 5.41 9.73
N VAL A 274 22.24 5.55 8.84
CA VAL A 274 23.57 6.07 9.24
C VAL A 274 23.49 7.42 9.93
N LEU A 275 22.72 8.35 9.36
CA LEU A 275 22.56 9.70 9.91
C LEU A 275 21.80 9.72 11.25
N LEU A 276 20.87 8.77 11.47
CA LEU A 276 20.23 8.60 12.77
C LEU A 276 21.23 8.15 13.83
N TYR A 277 22.02 7.11 13.55
CA TYR A 277 23.03 6.60 14.50
C TYR A 277 24.16 7.58 14.78
N ASN A 278 24.51 8.44 13.84
CA ASN A 278 25.48 9.52 14.05
C ASN A 278 24.90 10.75 14.76
N GLY A 279 23.61 10.74 15.13
CA GLY A 279 22.94 11.85 15.81
C GLY A 279 22.71 13.09 14.93
N PHE A 280 23.07 13.04 13.63
CA PHE A 280 22.94 14.18 12.72
C PHE A 280 21.49 14.61 12.57
N ILE A 281 20.56 13.66 12.35
CA ILE A 281 19.13 13.96 12.16
C ILE A 281 18.54 14.59 13.42
N SER A 282 18.81 14.02 14.60
CA SER A 282 18.33 14.55 15.88
C SER A 282 18.84 15.97 16.13
N SER A 283 20.12 16.23 15.88
CA SER A 283 20.74 17.56 16.02
C SER A 283 20.16 18.57 15.02
N TRP A 284 20.01 18.16 13.76
CA TRP A 284 19.44 19.02 12.71
C TRP A 284 17.99 19.39 13.00
N MET A 285 17.18 18.44 13.43
CA MET A 285 15.76 18.69 13.75
C MET A 285 15.60 19.60 14.97
N SER A 286 16.43 19.42 16.01
CA SER A 286 16.43 20.28 17.19
C SER A 286 16.86 21.71 16.84
N GLY A 287 17.86 21.87 15.99
CA GLY A 287 18.34 23.19 15.54
C GLY A 287 17.33 23.99 14.69
N HIS A 288 16.38 23.30 14.04
CA HIS A 288 15.35 23.94 13.21
C HIS A 288 13.98 23.98 13.88
N SER A 289 13.87 23.64 15.18
CA SER A 289 12.62 23.64 15.95
C SER A 289 11.45 22.90 15.24
N LEU A 290 11.79 21.83 14.51
CA LEU A 290 10.78 21.05 13.78
C LEU A 290 9.92 20.25 14.74
N ASN A 291 8.61 20.46 14.69
CA ASN A 291 7.65 19.67 15.45
C ASN A 291 7.51 18.27 14.82
N VAL A 292 8.23 17.32 15.34
CA VAL A 292 8.21 15.91 14.90
C VAL A 292 7.31 15.04 15.74
N MET A 293 6.42 15.61 16.54
CA MET A 293 5.43 14.89 17.34
C MET A 293 6.04 13.79 18.25
N GLY A 294 7.21 14.07 18.84
CA GLY A 294 7.92 13.13 19.70
C GLY A 294 8.73 12.04 18.98
N ARG A 295 8.69 11.96 17.66
CA ARG A 295 9.41 10.91 16.89
C ARG A 295 10.90 10.90 17.14
N ASN A 296 11.55 12.06 17.32
CA ASN A 296 12.97 12.15 17.67
C ASN A 296 13.30 11.31 18.90
N TYR A 297 12.46 11.38 19.93
CA TYR A 297 12.65 10.62 21.15
C TYR A 297 12.53 9.12 20.90
N TYR A 298 11.52 8.68 20.14
CA TYR A 298 11.34 7.26 19.81
C TYR A 298 12.51 6.72 18.95
N TRP A 299 12.99 7.52 18.00
CA TRP A 299 14.17 7.16 17.21
C TRP A 299 15.42 7.07 18.08
N GLN A 300 15.62 8.01 18.99
CA GLN A 300 16.77 8.00 19.93
C GLN A 300 16.72 6.75 20.83
N VAL A 301 15.57 6.43 21.43
CA VAL A 301 15.39 5.19 22.21
C VAL A 301 15.77 3.95 21.39
N THR A 302 15.40 3.90 20.12
CA THR A 302 15.74 2.76 19.25
C THR A 302 17.23 2.69 18.97
N VAL A 303 17.86 3.83 18.69
CA VAL A 303 19.31 3.94 18.46
C VAL A 303 20.09 3.55 19.71
N ASP A 304 19.70 4.02 20.89
CA ASP A 304 20.36 3.73 22.17
C ASP A 304 20.29 2.25 22.57
N ASN A 305 19.28 1.52 22.06
CA ASN A 305 19.09 0.09 22.34
C ASN A 305 19.61 -0.81 21.20
N SER A 306 20.42 -0.29 20.28
CA SER A 306 21.02 -1.04 19.17
C SER A 306 22.37 -0.40 18.77
N VAL A 307 23.09 -1.03 17.86
CA VAL A 307 24.37 -0.53 17.38
C VAL A 307 24.42 -0.50 15.85
N PHE A 308 24.99 0.56 15.29
CA PHE A 308 25.28 0.57 13.84
C PHE A 308 26.60 -0.16 13.57
N SER A 309 26.50 -1.44 13.22
CA SER A 309 27.64 -2.31 13.00
C SER A 309 27.31 -3.42 12.01
N PRO A 310 28.25 -3.82 11.13
CA PRO A 310 28.09 -5.03 10.31
C PRO A 310 27.87 -6.32 11.12
N LEU A 311 28.31 -6.34 12.39
CA LEU A 311 28.11 -7.49 13.29
C LEU A 311 26.75 -7.46 14.01
N TYR A 312 25.96 -6.41 13.84
CA TYR A 312 24.63 -6.35 14.42
C TYR A 312 23.65 -7.26 13.67
N ILE A 313 23.25 -8.33 14.31
CA ILE A 313 22.37 -9.37 13.75
C ILE A 313 20.90 -9.03 13.87
N GLY A 314 20.52 -7.98 14.62
CA GLY A 314 19.14 -7.60 14.90
C GLY A 314 18.56 -8.27 16.16
N ALA A 315 17.45 -7.73 16.63
CA ALA A 315 16.80 -8.16 17.88
C ALA A 315 15.64 -9.16 17.68
N GLY A 316 15.28 -9.44 16.42
CA GLY A 316 14.13 -10.28 16.05
C GLY A 316 12.87 -9.45 15.78
N VAL A 317 11.95 -10.01 14.99
CA VAL A 317 10.68 -9.38 14.64
C VAL A 317 9.85 -9.12 15.90
N ASN A 318 9.19 -7.98 15.95
CA ASN A 318 8.36 -7.51 17.07
C ASN A 318 9.15 -7.12 18.33
N SER A 319 10.48 -7.25 18.33
CA SER A 319 11.32 -6.88 19.47
C SER A 319 11.24 -5.39 19.78
N LEU A 320 11.11 -4.55 18.74
CA LEU A 320 10.96 -3.11 18.92
C LEU A 320 9.63 -2.76 19.59
N THR A 321 8.53 -3.38 19.16
CA THR A 321 7.22 -3.23 19.82
C THR A 321 7.28 -3.70 21.27
N HIS A 322 7.94 -4.83 21.53
CA HIS A 322 8.15 -5.34 22.89
C HIS A 322 8.96 -4.35 23.74
N LEU A 323 10.04 -3.78 23.21
CA LEU A 323 10.83 -2.75 23.88
C LEU A 323 9.96 -1.56 24.35
N PHE A 324 9.13 -1.02 23.43
CA PHE A 324 8.25 0.11 23.74
C PHE A 324 7.12 -0.25 24.70
N THR A 325 6.55 -1.43 24.62
CA THR A 325 5.42 -1.84 25.48
C THR A 325 5.83 -2.32 26.85
N THR A 326 7.08 -2.75 27.05
CA THR A 326 7.59 -3.25 28.35
C THR A 326 8.51 -2.24 29.01
N THR A 327 9.67 -1.94 28.41
CA THR A 327 10.71 -1.12 29.02
C THR A 327 10.35 0.36 29.01
N TYR A 328 9.71 0.83 27.94
CA TYR A 328 9.32 2.23 27.73
C TYR A 328 7.79 2.41 27.72
N SER A 329 7.07 1.59 28.47
CA SER A 329 5.60 1.60 28.53
C SER A 329 4.99 2.95 28.93
N TYR A 330 5.72 3.76 29.68
CA TYR A 330 5.31 5.12 30.07
C TYR A 330 5.17 6.09 28.87
N LEU A 331 5.72 5.73 27.69
CA LEU A 331 5.55 6.54 26.48
C LEU A 331 4.19 6.33 25.79
N HIS A 332 3.44 5.31 26.19
CA HIS A 332 2.15 4.95 25.60
C HIS A 332 2.18 4.80 24.07
N VAL A 333 3.31 4.34 23.52
CA VAL A 333 3.53 4.20 22.07
C VAL A 333 3.85 2.74 21.76
N GLY A 334 3.16 2.19 20.76
CA GLY A 334 3.36 0.81 20.31
C GLY A 334 4.46 0.63 19.25
N GLY A 335 5.18 1.70 18.87
CA GLY A 335 6.19 1.60 17.82
C GLY A 335 6.97 2.89 17.54
N VAL A 336 8.01 2.77 16.73
CA VAL A 336 9.00 3.84 16.46
C VAL A 336 8.53 4.91 15.46
N HIS A 337 7.39 4.71 14.79
CA HIS A 337 6.91 5.54 13.68
C HIS A 337 7.96 5.76 12.58
N CYS A 338 8.70 4.71 12.25
CA CYS A 338 9.68 4.66 11.17
C CYS A 338 10.00 3.20 10.85
N ASP A 339 9.39 2.68 9.77
CA ASP A 339 9.61 1.27 9.39
C ASP A 339 11.04 1.01 8.91
N ILE A 340 11.73 2.02 8.33
CA ILE A 340 13.14 1.90 7.93
C ILE A 340 14.02 1.56 9.14
N LEU A 341 13.88 2.33 10.24
CA LEU A 341 14.65 2.09 11.46
C LEU A 341 14.22 0.81 12.17
N LYS A 342 12.89 0.48 12.15
CA LYS A 342 12.35 -0.77 12.67
C LYS A 342 12.99 -1.97 11.99
N TYR A 343 13.04 -2.00 10.66
CA TYR A 343 13.66 -3.12 9.94
C TYR A 343 15.13 -3.27 10.26
N TYR A 344 15.89 -2.15 10.33
CA TYR A 344 17.30 -2.22 10.76
C TYR A 344 17.41 -2.83 12.17
N TYR A 345 16.62 -2.36 13.11
CA TYR A 345 16.63 -2.84 14.50
C TYR A 345 16.27 -4.34 14.59
N GLU A 346 15.23 -4.76 13.89
CA GLU A 346 14.70 -6.12 14.03
C GLU A 346 15.51 -7.19 13.28
N ILE A 347 16.01 -6.89 12.07
CA ILE A 347 16.70 -7.89 11.22
C ILE A 347 18.19 -7.64 11.06
N GLY A 348 18.73 -6.60 11.68
CA GLY A 348 20.15 -6.30 11.72
C GLY A 348 20.70 -5.75 10.40
N PHE A 349 22.04 -5.52 10.38
CA PHE A 349 22.72 -4.85 9.28
C PHE A 349 22.55 -5.60 7.93
N PHE A 350 22.95 -6.87 7.88
CA PHE A 350 22.87 -7.63 6.62
C PHE A 350 21.43 -7.96 6.24
N GLY A 351 20.56 -8.26 7.21
CA GLY A 351 19.13 -8.46 6.96
C GLY A 351 18.49 -7.24 6.33
N PHE A 352 18.83 -6.04 6.82
CA PHE A 352 18.33 -4.77 6.29
C PHE A 352 18.84 -4.51 4.87
N LEU A 353 20.13 -4.74 4.59
CA LEU A 353 20.67 -4.61 3.22
C LEU A 353 20.01 -5.60 2.25
N CYS A 354 19.83 -6.85 2.67
CA CYS A 354 19.12 -7.85 1.87
C CYS A 354 17.67 -7.45 1.60
N TRP A 355 16.96 -6.88 2.60
CA TRP A 355 15.60 -6.39 2.47
C TRP A 355 15.50 -5.23 1.48
N LEU A 356 16.37 -4.21 1.60
CA LEU A 356 16.45 -3.10 0.64
C LEU A 356 16.77 -3.60 -0.77
N GLY A 357 17.81 -4.41 -0.90
CA GLY A 357 18.25 -4.97 -2.18
C GLY A 357 17.18 -5.83 -2.83
N TYR A 358 16.42 -6.57 -2.03
CA TYR A 358 15.32 -7.38 -2.55
C TYR A 358 14.19 -6.54 -3.12
N PHE A 359 13.62 -5.62 -2.35
CA PHE A 359 12.45 -4.84 -2.76
C PHE A 359 12.77 -3.73 -3.76
N LEU A 360 13.96 -3.13 -3.67
CA LEU A 360 14.29 -1.95 -4.48
C LEU A 360 15.20 -2.26 -5.68
N VAL A 361 15.82 -3.44 -5.74
CA VAL A 361 16.71 -3.80 -6.84
C VAL A 361 16.29 -5.13 -7.49
N TYR A 362 16.24 -6.22 -6.73
CA TYR A 362 16.01 -7.54 -7.30
C TYR A 362 14.58 -7.74 -7.81
N LEU A 363 13.57 -7.49 -6.98
CA LEU A 363 12.17 -7.73 -7.32
C LEU A 363 11.69 -6.88 -8.49
N PRO A 364 11.97 -5.56 -8.57
CA PRO A 364 11.59 -4.77 -9.73
C PRO A 364 12.27 -5.24 -11.02
N ALA A 365 13.56 -5.61 -10.99
CA ALA A 365 14.25 -6.15 -12.15
C ALA A 365 13.63 -7.48 -12.62
N TRP A 366 13.26 -8.35 -11.69
CA TRP A 366 12.56 -9.59 -12.00
C TRP A 366 11.16 -9.34 -12.58
N ILE A 367 10.37 -8.43 -11.98
CA ILE A 367 9.04 -8.06 -12.47
C ILE A 367 9.14 -7.50 -13.89
N HIS A 368 10.08 -6.59 -14.15
CA HIS A 368 10.27 -6.02 -15.48
C HIS A 368 10.56 -7.11 -16.53
N LYS A 369 11.42 -8.07 -16.18
CA LYS A 369 11.81 -9.16 -17.07
C LYS A 369 10.69 -10.19 -17.31
N VAL A 370 9.90 -10.51 -16.30
CA VAL A 370 8.97 -11.66 -16.32
C VAL A 370 7.51 -11.24 -16.48
N CYS A 371 7.14 -10.11 -15.85
CA CYS A 371 5.74 -9.65 -15.81
C CYS A 371 5.46 -8.51 -16.81
N GLY A 372 6.49 -7.91 -17.38
CA GLY A 372 6.37 -6.84 -18.37
C GLY A 372 6.34 -5.43 -17.76
N GLU A 373 6.34 -4.44 -18.67
CA GLU A 373 6.53 -3.03 -18.35
C GLU A 373 5.39 -2.44 -17.50
N GLU A 374 4.13 -2.78 -17.81
CA GLU A 374 2.97 -2.24 -17.08
C GLU A 374 2.99 -2.65 -15.61
N THR A 375 3.27 -3.93 -15.35
CA THR A 375 3.39 -4.46 -13.99
C THR A 375 4.59 -3.85 -13.26
N PHE A 376 5.71 -3.67 -13.97
CA PHE A 376 6.89 -3.01 -13.42
C PHE A 376 6.59 -1.56 -13.02
N ASN A 377 5.94 -0.79 -13.89
CA ASN A 377 5.57 0.60 -13.60
C ASN A 377 4.64 0.70 -12.38
N ALA A 378 3.61 -0.16 -12.33
CA ALA A 378 2.73 -0.24 -11.16
C ALA A 378 3.49 -0.57 -9.88
N TYR A 379 4.41 -1.56 -9.94
CA TYR A 379 5.25 -1.93 -8.80
C TYR A 379 6.12 -0.76 -8.32
N VAL A 380 6.78 -0.03 -9.25
CA VAL A 380 7.65 1.11 -8.90
C VAL A 380 6.87 2.20 -8.20
N LEU A 381 5.71 2.61 -8.75
CA LEU A 381 4.88 3.67 -8.16
C LEU A 381 4.40 3.30 -6.76
N ILE A 382 3.93 2.08 -6.57
CA ILE A 382 3.43 1.60 -5.27
C ILE A 382 4.59 1.42 -4.28
N THR A 383 5.77 0.96 -4.73
CA THR A 383 6.96 0.82 -3.89
C THR A 383 7.49 2.19 -3.45
N LEU A 384 7.59 3.14 -4.38
CA LEU A 384 7.98 4.51 -4.06
C LEU A 384 7.01 5.12 -3.03
N PHE A 385 5.71 4.97 -3.22
CA PHE A 385 4.69 5.41 -2.29
C PHE A 385 4.91 4.79 -0.89
N MET A 386 5.02 3.47 -0.81
CA MET A 386 5.20 2.73 0.44
C MET A 386 6.47 3.14 1.19
N PHE A 387 7.60 3.26 0.48
CA PHE A 387 8.87 3.61 1.10
C PHE A 387 8.93 5.05 1.59
N VAL A 388 8.26 6.00 0.92
CA VAL A 388 8.12 7.37 1.45
C VAL A 388 7.39 7.35 2.80
N LEU A 389 6.35 6.52 2.93
CA LEU A 389 5.63 6.38 4.20
C LEU A 389 6.51 5.75 5.30
N PHE A 390 7.38 4.81 4.95
CA PHE A 390 8.26 4.11 5.89
C PHE A 390 9.26 5.01 6.63
N PHE A 391 9.56 6.21 6.10
CA PHE A 391 10.44 7.15 6.80
C PHE A 391 9.82 7.73 8.07
N THR A 392 8.50 7.81 8.13
CA THR A 392 7.83 8.58 9.19
C THR A 392 6.63 7.90 9.83
N ASP A 393 6.30 6.67 9.42
CA ASP A 393 5.15 5.95 9.98
C ASP A 393 5.40 4.43 10.03
N ASN A 394 4.53 3.71 10.76
CA ASN A 394 4.56 2.25 10.93
C ASN A 394 3.58 1.59 9.94
N VAL A 395 3.79 1.75 8.65
CA VAL A 395 2.84 1.27 7.61
C VAL A 395 2.91 -0.23 7.41
N ASP A 396 4.07 -0.83 7.76
CA ASP A 396 4.30 -2.26 7.64
C ASP A 396 3.41 -3.13 8.55
N ILE A 397 2.92 -2.58 9.64
CA ILE A 397 1.99 -3.29 10.53
C ILE A 397 0.53 -3.26 10.06
N TYR A 398 0.19 -2.40 9.09
CA TYR A 398 -1.17 -2.24 8.59
C TYR A 398 -1.43 -3.19 7.42
N TYR A 399 -2.17 -4.27 7.69
CA TYR A 399 -2.44 -5.28 6.66
C TYR A 399 -3.22 -4.75 5.45
N GLY A 400 -4.04 -3.69 5.58
CA GLY A 400 -4.67 -3.02 4.44
C GLY A 400 -3.66 -2.45 3.45
N SER A 401 -2.58 -1.84 3.97
CA SER A 401 -1.45 -1.35 3.16
C SER A 401 -0.67 -2.48 2.52
N GLN A 402 -0.37 -3.53 3.30
CA GLN A 402 0.34 -4.72 2.80
C GLN A 402 -0.49 -5.47 1.75
N LEU A 403 -1.81 -5.56 1.96
CA LEU A 403 -2.73 -6.13 0.99
C LEU A 403 -2.61 -5.41 -0.36
N LEU A 404 -2.72 -4.09 -0.37
CA LEU A 404 -2.70 -3.29 -1.60
C LEU A 404 -1.30 -3.22 -2.22
N PHE A 405 -0.24 -3.16 -1.40
CA PHE A 405 1.14 -3.19 -1.88
C PHE A 405 1.45 -4.43 -2.74
N ALA A 406 0.97 -5.60 -2.34
CA ALA A 406 1.18 -6.84 -3.07
C ALA A 406 0.10 -7.09 -4.14
N ALA A 407 -1.19 -6.79 -3.85
CA ALA A 407 -2.29 -7.08 -4.74
C ALA A 407 -2.29 -6.21 -6.01
N ILE A 408 -1.89 -4.92 -5.93
CA ILE A 408 -1.90 -4.03 -7.09
C ILE A 408 -1.03 -4.56 -8.23
N PRO A 409 0.27 -4.88 -8.04
CA PRO A 409 1.07 -5.45 -9.13
C PRO A 409 0.53 -6.79 -9.65
N MET A 410 -0.02 -7.64 -8.77
CA MET A 410 -0.61 -8.92 -9.18
C MET A 410 -1.86 -8.70 -10.06
N VAL A 411 -2.72 -7.75 -9.71
CA VAL A 411 -3.93 -7.43 -10.49
C VAL A 411 -3.57 -6.79 -11.83
N VAL A 412 -2.60 -5.87 -11.86
CA VAL A 412 -2.12 -5.27 -13.11
C VAL A 412 -1.57 -6.34 -14.04
N TRP A 413 -0.77 -7.27 -13.52
CA TRP A 413 -0.27 -8.38 -14.31
C TRP A 413 -1.39 -9.28 -14.88
N LEU A 414 -2.45 -9.56 -14.10
CA LEU A 414 -3.62 -10.30 -14.58
C LEU A 414 -4.39 -9.55 -15.69
N LYS A 415 -4.49 -8.21 -15.56
CA LYS A 415 -5.17 -7.36 -16.56
C LYS A 415 -4.38 -7.32 -17.87
N SER A 416 -3.07 -7.09 -17.80
CA SER A 416 -2.20 -7.00 -18.99
C SER A 416 -2.17 -8.32 -19.76
N ARG A 417 -2.19 -9.46 -19.07
CA ARG A 417 -2.14 -10.76 -19.71
C ARG A 417 -3.42 -11.12 -20.48
N SER A 418 -4.58 -10.78 -19.94
CA SER A 418 -5.85 -11.05 -20.63
C SER A 418 -6.08 -10.18 -21.84
N SER A 419 -5.54 -8.95 -21.85
CA SER A 419 -5.62 -8.11 -23.06
C SER A 419 -4.77 -8.66 -24.21
N LEU A 420 -3.69 -9.38 -23.91
CA LEU A 420 -2.88 -10.09 -24.93
C LEU A 420 -3.62 -11.32 -25.48
N GLU A 421 -4.27 -12.12 -24.63
CA GLU A 421 -5.03 -13.30 -25.05
C GLU A 421 -6.24 -12.92 -25.93
N GLU A 422 -6.98 -11.85 -25.60
CA GLU A 422 -8.09 -11.33 -26.42
C GLU A 422 -7.62 -10.73 -27.76
N GLY A 423 -6.41 -10.19 -27.83
CA GLY A 423 -5.80 -9.66 -29.06
C GLY A 423 -5.43 -10.75 -30.07
N ASP A 424 -4.93 -11.88 -29.58
CA ASP A 424 -4.55 -13.02 -30.43
C ASP A 424 -5.77 -13.74 -31.02
N GLU A 425 -6.90 -13.85 -30.31
CA GLU A 425 -8.12 -14.46 -30.82
C GLU A 425 -8.77 -13.63 -31.96
N ASN A 426 -8.64 -12.31 -31.94
CA ASN A 426 -9.18 -11.43 -32.97
C ASN A 426 -8.25 -11.26 -34.20
N GLY A 427 -7.01 -11.73 -34.13
CA GLY A 427 -6.02 -11.67 -35.22
C GLY A 427 -6.00 -12.88 -36.15
N THR A 428 -6.81 -13.91 -35.87
CA THR A 428 -6.83 -15.18 -36.62
C THR A 428 -8.08 -15.34 -37.52
N VAL A 429 -8.73 -14.24 -37.93
CA VAL A 429 -9.83 -14.27 -38.93
C VAL A 429 -9.39 -13.72 -40.26
#